data_374b5826e20fb5896418018b1f1e2c7a
#
_entry.id   374b5826e20fb5896418018b1f1e2c7a
#
_cell.length_a   1.000
_cell.length_b   1.000
_cell.length_c   1.000
_cell.angle_alpha   90.00
_cell.angle_beta   90.00
_cell.angle_gamma   90.00
#
_symmetry.space_group_name_H-M   'P 1'
#
loop_
_entity.id
_entity.type
_entity.pdbx_description
1 polymer ?
#
loop_
_entity_poly.entity_id
_entity_poly.type
_entity_poly.pdbx_seq_one_letter_code
_entity_poly.pdbx_strand_id
1 'polypeptide(L)'
;MADIDVQKQYGDEPKASGWAAGIDVGGTKTLICIGTAERQVVVRHKIPTVHTKDAAFFFKCLFEELESCLEQEGLTLEQLKGIGIGFPGVVDNDSGMITHAPALQWNMHDSTRDSGAHGGIRSVIGQRYGGRLVLDNDVNMAALGEQWLGAARGLRHVMMVTVGTGIGSGLILNGELYKGAANGAGEMAYWIAGEEQARQAAKRKGTDEFGVFESLTSGTAITHSVKSALASGIPGTHMVRLADGQREHVGARHVLQAAAEGDVEAQTILEPVLAHMAMALTNVISLLNPEMIVVGGGVAEGSAYYLDEIRQRVALWTDIPCTIVPAGLGNEAGAIGALATILGSKVR
;
A
#
# COMPACT_ATOMS: atom_id res chain seq x y z
N MET A 1 -65.98 -12.15 -21.25
CA MET A 1 -65.20 -11.06 -21.83
C MET A 1 -64.25 -10.68 -20.76
N ALA A 2 -63.00 -11.10 -20.89
CA ALA A 2 -61.94 -10.93 -19.88
C ALA A 2 -61.08 -9.75 -20.29
N ASP A 3 -61.02 -8.74 -19.41
CA ASP A 3 -60.09 -7.64 -19.52
C ASP A 3 -58.67 -8.14 -19.20
N ILE A 4 -57.81 -8.03 -20.18
CA ILE A 4 -56.38 -8.29 -20.03
C ILE A 4 -55.73 -6.99 -19.64
N ASP A 5 -55.40 -6.87 -18.34
CA ASP A 5 -54.63 -5.77 -17.78
C ASP A 5 -53.15 -6.00 -18.09
N VAL A 6 -52.64 -5.28 -19.09
CA VAL A 6 -51.21 -5.29 -19.43
C VAL A 6 -50.54 -4.24 -18.58
N GLN A 7 -50.14 -4.59 -17.35
CA GLN A 7 -49.18 -3.84 -16.60
C GLN A 7 -47.81 -3.97 -17.28
N LYS A 8 -47.45 -2.96 -18.05
CA LYS A 8 -46.06 -2.72 -18.46
C LYS A 8 -45.23 -2.50 -17.21
N GLN A 9 -44.43 -3.50 -16.86
CA GLN A 9 -43.27 -3.31 -15.98
C GLN A 9 -42.31 -2.29 -16.63
N TYR A 10 -42.39 -1.06 -16.17
CA TYR A 10 -41.29 -0.11 -16.36
C TYR A 10 -40.16 -0.65 -15.52
N GLY A 11 -39.11 -1.11 -16.18
CA GLY A 11 -37.85 -1.44 -15.53
C GLY A 11 -37.39 -0.24 -14.70
N ASP A 12 -37.02 -0.50 -13.47
CA ASP A 12 -36.38 0.50 -12.63
C ASP A 12 -35.23 1.13 -13.40
N GLU A 13 -35.32 2.42 -13.69
CA GLU A 13 -34.15 3.21 -14.07
C GLU A 13 -33.07 3.00 -12.99
N PRO A 14 -31.84 2.68 -13.35
CA PRO A 14 -30.81 2.51 -12.36
C PRO A 14 -30.70 3.84 -11.60
N LYS A 15 -31.09 3.84 -10.33
CA LYS A 15 -30.77 4.94 -9.41
C LYS A 15 -29.30 5.26 -9.65
N ALA A 16 -28.99 6.52 -9.93
CA ALA A 16 -27.64 7.01 -10.21
C ALA A 16 -26.73 6.80 -8.98
N SER A 17 -26.45 5.56 -8.65
CA SER A 17 -25.39 5.17 -7.74
C SER A 17 -24.11 5.49 -8.47
N GLY A 18 -23.39 6.52 -7.99
CA GLY A 18 -22.22 6.96 -8.71
C GLY A 18 -21.13 5.93 -8.61
N TRP A 19 -20.84 5.29 -9.72
CA TRP A 19 -19.78 4.31 -9.89
C TRP A 19 -18.40 4.96 -9.90
N ALA A 20 -17.40 4.26 -9.41
CA ALA A 20 -15.99 4.65 -9.55
C ALA A 20 -15.12 3.42 -9.74
N ALA A 21 -13.95 3.62 -10.30
CA ALA A 21 -12.89 2.63 -10.33
C ALA A 21 -11.75 3.04 -9.37
N GLY A 22 -11.23 2.06 -8.66
CA GLY A 22 -10.04 2.18 -7.82
C GLY A 22 -9.01 1.16 -8.26
N ILE A 23 -7.79 1.59 -8.53
CA ILE A 23 -6.74 0.74 -9.08
C ILE A 23 -5.51 0.85 -8.18
N ASP A 24 -4.96 -0.29 -7.81
CA ASP A 24 -3.69 -0.39 -7.08
C ASP A 24 -2.65 -1.07 -7.96
N VAL A 25 -1.65 -0.30 -8.37
CA VAL A 25 -0.57 -0.76 -9.25
C VAL A 25 0.61 -1.20 -8.38
N GLY A 26 0.69 -2.48 -8.09
CA GLY A 26 1.85 -3.05 -7.40
C GLY A 26 2.96 -3.48 -8.37
N GLY A 27 4.14 -3.82 -7.83
CA GLY A 27 5.30 -4.22 -8.66
C GLY A 27 5.12 -5.52 -9.44
N THR A 28 4.24 -6.43 -9.02
CA THR A 28 4.01 -7.73 -9.70
C THR A 28 2.56 -7.96 -10.09
N LYS A 29 1.63 -7.30 -9.43
CA LYS A 29 0.18 -7.47 -9.61
C LYS A 29 -0.49 -6.13 -9.50
N THR A 30 -1.48 -5.89 -10.35
CA THR A 30 -2.38 -4.76 -10.32
C THR A 30 -3.77 -5.23 -9.92
N LEU A 31 -4.42 -4.53 -9.01
CA LEU A 31 -5.79 -4.81 -8.60
C LEU A 31 -6.72 -3.70 -9.07
N ILE A 32 -7.79 -4.05 -9.75
CA ILE A 32 -8.88 -3.17 -10.17
C ILE A 32 -10.10 -3.47 -9.32
N CYS A 33 -10.64 -2.45 -8.66
CA CYS A 33 -11.91 -2.50 -7.96
C CYS A 33 -12.91 -1.54 -8.61
N ILE A 34 -14.16 -1.96 -8.76
CA ILE A 34 -15.27 -1.09 -9.15
C ILE A 34 -16.27 -1.08 -8.00
N GLY A 35 -16.74 0.09 -7.63
CA GLY A 35 -17.64 0.23 -6.48
C GLY A 35 -18.54 1.46 -6.55
N THR A 36 -19.41 1.58 -5.54
CA THR A 36 -20.44 2.61 -5.44
C THR A 36 -20.26 3.51 -4.20
N ALA A 37 -20.97 4.63 -4.19
CA ALA A 37 -20.98 5.56 -3.07
C ALA A 37 -21.55 4.94 -1.77
N GLU A 38 -22.35 3.89 -1.90
CA GLU A 38 -22.89 3.09 -0.78
C GLU A 38 -21.84 2.13 -0.21
N ARG A 39 -20.59 2.25 -0.65
CA ARG A 39 -19.43 1.42 -0.21
C ARG A 39 -19.54 -0.05 -0.59
N GLN A 40 -20.26 -0.35 -1.66
CA GLN A 40 -20.29 -1.69 -2.24
C GLN A 40 -19.15 -1.82 -3.26
N VAL A 41 -18.31 -2.82 -3.11
CA VAL A 41 -17.28 -3.18 -4.10
C VAL A 41 -17.78 -4.39 -4.86
N VAL A 42 -18.18 -4.19 -6.13
CA VAL A 42 -18.81 -5.21 -6.97
C VAL A 42 -17.80 -5.98 -7.80
N VAL A 43 -16.73 -5.34 -8.23
CA VAL A 43 -15.65 -5.99 -8.98
C VAL A 43 -14.35 -5.96 -8.16
N ARG A 44 -13.64 -7.08 -8.19
CA ARG A 44 -12.26 -7.26 -7.71
C ARG A 44 -11.52 -8.08 -8.75
N HIS A 45 -10.81 -7.40 -9.63
CA HIS A 45 -10.09 -8.03 -10.73
C HIS A 45 -8.58 -7.85 -10.58
N LYS A 46 -7.87 -8.95 -10.49
CA LYS A 46 -6.42 -8.98 -10.26
C LYS A 46 -5.69 -9.48 -11.49
N ILE A 47 -4.78 -8.66 -11.99
CA ILE A 47 -3.98 -8.95 -13.16
C ILE A 47 -2.48 -8.91 -12.84
N PRO A 48 -1.62 -9.58 -13.62
CA PRO A 48 -0.18 -9.32 -13.58
C PRO A 48 0.12 -7.87 -13.98
N THR A 49 1.04 -7.22 -13.26
CA THR A 49 1.48 -5.88 -13.67
C THR A 49 2.29 -5.96 -14.96
N VAL A 50 1.95 -5.13 -15.92
CA VAL A 50 2.67 -5.04 -17.19
C VAL A 50 4.01 -4.32 -16.96
N HIS A 51 5.11 -5.04 -17.17
CA HIS A 51 6.45 -4.47 -17.08
C HIS A 51 6.87 -3.87 -18.42
N THR A 52 6.88 -2.56 -18.52
CA THR A 52 7.28 -1.81 -19.72
C THR A 52 7.87 -0.48 -19.32
N LYS A 53 8.74 0.08 -20.17
CA LYS A 53 9.23 1.47 -20.03
C LYS A 53 8.31 2.48 -20.72
N ASP A 54 7.36 2.02 -21.51
CA ASP A 54 6.39 2.83 -22.23
C ASP A 54 5.12 3.01 -21.39
N ALA A 55 4.97 4.19 -20.78
CA ALA A 55 3.80 4.53 -19.99
C ALA A 55 2.49 4.50 -20.81
N ALA A 56 2.54 4.90 -22.10
CA ALA A 56 1.35 4.90 -22.94
C ALA A 56 0.86 3.46 -23.20
N PHE A 57 1.79 2.53 -23.44
CA PHE A 57 1.47 1.12 -23.60
C PHE A 57 0.93 0.53 -22.28
N PHE A 58 1.54 0.85 -21.13
CA PHE A 58 1.05 0.41 -19.83
C PHE A 58 -0.40 0.84 -19.61
N PHE A 59 -0.71 2.13 -19.76
CA PHE A 59 -2.06 2.64 -19.55
C PHE A 59 -3.05 2.12 -20.59
N LYS A 60 -2.61 1.87 -21.82
CA LYS A 60 -3.45 1.20 -22.80
C LYS A 60 -3.92 -0.15 -22.30
N CYS A 61 -3.00 -1.02 -21.86
CA CYS A 61 -3.34 -2.34 -21.32
C CYS A 61 -4.22 -2.23 -20.07
N LEU A 62 -3.90 -1.31 -19.15
CA LEU A 62 -4.67 -1.11 -17.93
C LEU A 62 -6.12 -0.69 -18.20
N PHE A 63 -6.34 0.21 -19.16
CA PHE A 63 -7.68 0.65 -19.53
C PHE A 63 -8.45 -0.42 -20.30
N GLU A 64 -7.81 -1.25 -21.11
CA GLU A 64 -8.44 -2.41 -21.75
C GLU A 64 -8.98 -3.40 -20.71
N GLU A 65 -8.24 -3.67 -19.65
CA GLU A 65 -8.70 -4.52 -18.54
C GLU A 65 -9.83 -3.84 -17.75
N LEU A 66 -9.73 -2.54 -17.47
CA LEU A 66 -10.80 -1.79 -16.80
C LEU A 66 -12.10 -1.79 -17.61
N GLU A 67 -12.02 -1.53 -18.90
CA GLU A 67 -13.19 -1.55 -19.81
C GLU A 67 -13.83 -2.93 -19.85
N SER A 68 -13.02 -4.00 -19.92
CA SER A 68 -13.53 -5.37 -19.83
C SER A 68 -14.27 -5.66 -18.52
N CYS A 69 -13.76 -5.15 -17.39
CA CYS A 69 -14.46 -5.27 -16.12
C CYS A 69 -15.78 -4.50 -16.09
N LEU A 70 -15.80 -3.30 -16.67
CA LEU A 70 -17.02 -2.47 -16.75
C LEU A 70 -18.08 -3.11 -17.64
N GLU A 71 -17.69 -3.63 -18.81
CA GLU A 71 -18.60 -4.32 -19.73
C GLU A 71 -19.29 -5.52 -19.09
N GLN A 72 -18.60 -6.29 -18.25
CA GLN A 72 -19.18 -7.42 -17.51
C GLN A 72 -20.28 -6.99 -16.54
N GLU A 73 -20.22 -5.76 -16.03
CA GLU A 73 -21.23 -5.15 -15.16
C GLU A 73 -22.26 -4.28 -15.92
N GLY A 74 -22.19 -4.25 -17.25
CA GLY A 74 -23.04 -3.41 -18.08
C GLY A 74 -22.79 -1.92 -17.97
N LEU A 75 -21.53 -1.54 -17.62
CA LEU A 75 -21.10 -0.17 -17.42
C LEU A 75 -20.12 0.27 -18.51
N THR A 76 -19.94 1.60 -18.61
CA THR A 76 -18.93 2.22 -19.48
C THR A 76 -18.04 3.19 -18.68
N LEU A 77 -16.93 3.62 -19.27
CA LEU A 77 -16.01 4.60 -18.64
C LEU A 77 -16.71 5.94 -18.33
N GLU A 78 -17.64 6.37 -19.19
CA GLU A 78 -18.37 7.64 -19.05
C GLU A 78 -19.32 7.64 -17.85
N GLN A 79 -19.75 6.48 -17.40
CA GLN A 79 -20.63 6.33 -16.23
C GLN A 79 -19.86 6.41 -14.91
N LEU A 80 -18.53 6.38 -14.95
CA LEU A 80 -17.70 6.53 -13.76
C LEU A 80 -17.67 8.00 -13.31
N LYS A 81 -17.88 8.25 -12.02
CA LYS A 81 -17.63 9.54 -11.39
C LYS A 81 -16.15 9.91 -11.39
N GLY A 82 -15.28 8.92 -11.47
CA GLY A 82 -13.84 9.08 -11.51
C GLY A 82 -13.09 7.77 -11.37
N ILE A 83 -11.78 7.88 -11.56
CA ILE A 83 -10.82 6.80 -11.40
C ILE A 83 -9.75 7.26 -10.40
N GLY A 84 -9.53 6.47 -9.34
CA GLY A 84 -8.40 6.60 -8.44
C GLY A 84 -7.32 5.57 -8.80
N ILE A 85 -6.05 5.94 -8.78
CA ILE A 85 -4.95 5.01 -9.05
C ILE A 85 -3.83 5.23 -8.03
N GLY A 86 -3.47 4.17 -7.31
CA GLY A 86 -2.30 4.08 -6.44
C GLY A 86 -1.09 3.55 -7.19
N PHE A 87 0.07 4.17 -6.97
CA PHE A 87 1.35 3.75 -7.55
C PHE A 87 2.42 3.60 -6.48
N PRO A 88 3.36 2.65 -6.64
CA PRO A 88 4.55 2.62 -5.79
C PRO A 88 5.43 3.83 -6.11
N GLY A 89 5.79 4.61 -5.10
CA GLY A 89 6.65 5.78 -5.21
C GLY A 89 5.95 7.11 -4.91
N VAL A 90 6.69 8.21 -5.06
CA VAL A 90 6.19 9.56 -4.79
C VAL A 90 5.44 10.10 -5.99
N VAL A 91 4.17 10.44 -5.80
CA VAL A 91 3.28 10.95 -6.85
C VAL A 91 2.96 12.42 -6.60
N ASP A 92 3.32 13.27 -7.55
CA ASP A 92 2.81 14.64 -7.61
C ASP A 92 1.42 14.64 -8.26
N ASN A 93 0.41 14.91 -7.45
CA ASN A 93 -0.98 14.84 -7.86
C ASN A 93 -1.38 15.92 -8.88
N ASP A 94 -0.72 17.08 -8.85
CA ASP A 94 -1.07 18.22 -9.72
C ASP A 94 -0.51 18.03 -11.13
N SER A 95 0.75 17.60 -11.24
CA SER A 95 1.38 17.33 -12.53
C SER A 95 1.11 15.90 -13.03
N GLY A 96 0.76 14.96 -12.14
CA GLY A 96 0.71 13.53 -12.44
C GLY A 96 2.10 12.92 -12.68
N MET A 97 3.15 13.56 -12.18
CA MET A 97 4.49 12.99 -12.24
C MET A 97 4.72 12.01 -11.08
N ILE A 98 5.27 10.86 -11.43
CA ILE A 98 5.79 9.90 -10.45
C ILE A 98 7.29 10.11 -10.39
N THR A 99 7.80 10.61 -9.27
CA THR A 99 9.20 11.00 -9.17
C THR A 99 10.14 9.85 -8.81
N HIS A 100 9.61 8.73 -8.29
CA HIS A 100 10.42 7.57 -7.94
C HIS A 100 9.53 6.31 -7.91
N ALA A 101 9.63 5.47 -8.95
CA ALA A 101 8.88 4.22 -9.03
C ALA A 101 9.78 3.05 -9.48
N PRO A 102 10.76 2.64 -8.65
CA PRO A 102 11.73 1.60 -9.03
C PRO A 102 11.05 0.26 -9.34
N ALA A 103 9.94 -0.05 -8.72
CA ALA A 103 9.18 -1.27 -8.94
C ALA A 103 8.57 -1.38 -10.36
N LEU A 104 8.34 -0.25 -11.02
CA LEU A 104 7.75 -0.19 -12.37
C LEU A 104 8.80 -0.03 -13.48
N GLN A 105 10.08 0.11 -13.12
CA GLN A 105 11.19 0.38 -14.04
C GLN A 105 10.99 1.65 -14.90
N TRP A 106 10.15 2.57 -14.45
CA TRP A 106 9.89 3.83 -15.13
C TRP A 106 10.89 4.89 -14.69
N ASN A 107 11.80 5.26 -15.57
CA ASN A 107 12.56 6.50 -15.47
C ASN A 107 11.75 7.62 -16.11
N MET A 108 10.85 8.23 -15.34
CA MET A 108 9.98 9.30 -15.83
C MET A 108 10.75 10.53 -16.35
N HIS A 109 12.02 10.69 -15.98
CA HIS A 109 12.88 11.72 -16.57
C HIS A 109 13.19 11.49 -18.05
N ASP A 110 13.22 10.24 -18.52
CA ASP A 110 13.52 9.93 -19.93
C ASP A 110 12.26 9.82 -20.79
N SER A 111 11.16 9.24 -20.27
CA SER A 111 9.96 8.97 -21.07
C SER A 111 9.14 10.22 -21.40
N THR A 112 9.24 11.30 -20.62
CA THR A 112 8.53 12.56 -20.90
C THR A 112 9.29 13.48 -21.86
N ARG A 113 10.61 13.32 -22.01
CA ARG A 113 11.40 14.14 -22.94
C ARG A 113 11.29 13.67 -24.39
N ASP A 114 11.27 12.35 -24.62
CA ASP A 114 11.25 11.77 -25.97
C ASP A 114 9.84 11.58 -26.56
N SER A 115 8.80 11.45 -25.72
CA SER A 115 7.42 11.22 -26.20
C SER A 115 6.61 12.49 -26.49
N GLY A 116 7.18 13.68 -26.31
CA GLY A 116 6.47 14.94 -26.52
C GLY A 116 5.32 15.21 -25.55
N ALA A 117 5.15 14.37 -24.55
CA ALA A 117 4.10 14.50 -23.55
C ALA A 117 4.56 15.45 -22.44
N HIS A 118 4.44 16.75 -22.66
CA HIS A 118 4.69 17.80 -21.65
C HIS A 118 3.71 17.78 -20.45
N GLY A 119 2.93 16.70 -20.25
CA GLY A 119 1.83 16.64 -19.29
C GLY A 119 1.84 15.45 -18.33
N GLY A 120 2.93 14.68 -18.18
CA GLY A 120 2.98 13.53 -17.28
C GLY A 120 1.92 12.46 -17.59
N ILE A 121 1.68 11.56 -16.62
CA ILE A 121 0.69 10.46 -16.74
C ILE A 121 -0.72 10.98 -17.01
N ARG A 122 -1.09 12.15 -16.45
CA ARG A 122 -2.42 12.75 -16.70
C ARG A 122 -2.68 13.01 -18.18
N SER A 123 -1.65 13.43 -18.94
CA SER A 123 -1.77 13.65 -20.38
C SER A 123 -1.99 12.34 -21.14
N VAL A 124 -1.28 11.28 -20.74
CA VAL A 124 -1.42 9.95 -21.36
C VAL A 124 -2.83 9.39 -21.11
N ILE A 125 -3.28 9.43 -19.86
CA ILE A 125 -4.62 8.95 -19.48
C ILE A 125 -5.70 9.81 -20.11
N GLY A 126 -5.50 11.14 -20.15
CA GLY A 126 -6.48 12.11 -20.69
C GLY A 126 -6.84 11.90 -22.16
N GLN A 127 -6.02 11.19 -22.93
CA GLN A 127 -6.37 10.78 -24.28
C GLN A 127 -7.49 9.73 -24.33
N ARG A 128 -7.68 8.97 -23.26
CA ARG A 128 -8.66 7.88 -23.18
C ARG A 128 -9.79 8.14 -22.19
N TYR A 129 -9.52 8.90 -21.14
CA TYR A 129 -10.48 9.20 -20.08
C TYR A 129 -10.43 10.68 -19.71
N GLY A 130 -11.54 11.40 -19.98
CA GLY A 130 -11.68 12.83 -19.69
C GLY A 130 -12.31 13.16 -18.33
N GLY A 131 -12.65 12.15 -17.53
CA GLY A 131 -13.30 12.33 -16.23
C GLY A 131 -12.32 12.65 -15.09
N ARG A 132 -12.85 12.65 -13.86
CA ARG A 132 -12.05 12.90 -12.64
C ARG A 132 -11.02 11.80 -12.43
N LEU A 133 -9.74 12.18 -12.31
CA LEU A 133 -8.62 11.30 -12.06
C LEU A 133 -7.88 11.73 -10.80
N VAL A 134 -7.67 10.80 -9.87
CA VAL A 134 -6.85 10.98 -8.66
C VAL A 134 -5.70 9.98 -8.70
N LEU A 135 -4.47 10.49 -8.59
CA LEU A 135 -3.24 9.70 -8.55
C LEU A 135 -2.58 9.91 -7.20
N ASP A 136 -2.12 8.85 -6.55
CA ASP A 136 -1.39 8.95 -5.29
C ASP A 136 -0.44 7.77 -5.08
N ASN A 137 0.33 7.83 -4.00
CA ASN A 137 1.13 6.71 -3.53
C ASN A 137 0.22 5.54 -3.09
N ASP A 138 0.66 4.31 -3.32
CA ASP A 138 -0.07 3.07 -2.98
C ASP A 138 -0.39 2.93 -1.49
N VAL A 139 0.55 3.32 -0.61
CA VAL A 139 0.33 3.26 0.85
C VAL A 139 -0.57 4.39 1.34
N ASN A 140 -0.51 5.57 0.73
CA ASN A 140 -1.50 6.62 0.97
C ASN A 140 -2.91 6.15 0.61
N MET A 141 -3.04 5.47 -0.53
CA MET A 141 -4.31 4.85 -0.91
C MET A 141 -4.72 3.76 0.09
N ALA A 142 -3.79 2.91 0.55
CA ALA A 142 -4.10 1.91 1.56
C ALA A 142 -4.61 2.52 2.88
N ALA A 143 -4.00 3.63 3.33
CA ALA A 143 -4.47 4.37 4.51
C ALA A 143 -5.91 4.86 4.35
N LEU A 144 -6.25 5.41 3.19
CA LEU A 144 -7.62 5.84 2.86
C LEU A 144 -8.59 4.65 2.78
N GLY A 145 -8.14 3.52 2.27
CA GLY A 145 -8.93 2.28 2.23
C GLY A 145 -9.29 1.80 3.63
N GLU A 146 -8.31 1.71 4.50
CA GLU A 146 -8.50 1.31 5.90
C GLU A 146 -9.41 2.29 6.66
N GLN A 147 -9.32 3.59 6.36
CA GLN A 147 -10.23 4.60 6.94
C GLN A 147 -11.65 4.49 6.37
N TRP A 148 -11.82 4.13 5.10
CA TRP A 148 -13.13 4.11 4.45
C TRP A 148 -13.92 2.84 4.76
N LEU A 149 -13.28 1.65 4.67
CA LEU A 149 -13.92 0.34 4.81
C LEU A 149 -13.21 -0.62 5.77
N GLY A 150 -11.97 -0.33 6.17
CA GLY A 150 -11.13 -1.23 6.93
C GLY A 150 -11.11 -0.98 8.44
N ALA A 151 -9.98 -1.32 9.06
CA ALA A 151 -9.77 -1.30 10.51
C ALA A 151 -9.88 0.10 11.13
N ALA A 152 -9.54 1.15 10.38
CA ALA A 152 -9.56 2.54 10.85
C ALA A 152 -10.85 3.29 10.49
N ARG A 153 -11.93 2.57 10.19
CA ARG A 153 -13.18 3.17 9.75
C ARG A 153 -13.72 4.20 10.72
N GLY A 154 -13.88 5.44 10.20
CA GLY A 154 -14.46 6.56 10.96
C GLY A 154 -13.48 7.29 11.89
N LEU A 155 -12.22 6.85 11.97
CA LEU A 155 -11.18 7.54 12.74
C LEU A 155 -10.60 8.70 11.96
N ARG A 156 -10.10 9.70 12.69
CA ARG A 156 -9.62 10.97 12.10
C ARG A 156 -8.11 11.13 12.16
N HIS A 157 -7.43 10.41 13.05
CA HIS A 157 -5.99 10.46 13.23
C HIS A 157 -5.44 9.03 13.15
N VAL A 158 -4.94 8.65 11.98
CA VAL A 158 -4.53 7.27 11.68
C VAL A 158 -3.17 7.29 10.99
N MET A 159 -2.31 6.38 11.38
CA MET A 159 -1.14 6.04 10.58
C MET A 159 -1.31 4.63 10.01
N MET A 160 -1.15 4.49 8.70
CA MET A 160 -0.99 3.20 8.04
C MET A 160 0.51 2.93 7.88
N VAL A 161 0.95 1.72 8.21
CA VAL A 161 2.30 1.23 7.95
C VAL A 161 2.20 -0.08 7.20
N THR A 162 2.89 -0.20 6.09
CA THR A 162 3.00 -1.45 5.35
C THR A 162 4.40 -2.03 5.52
N VAL A 163 4.48 -3.29 5.95
CA VAL A 163 5.73 -4.04 6.12
C VAL A 163 5.70 -5.24 5.19
N GLY A 164 6.34 -5.09 4.06
CA GLY A 164 6.41 -6.10 3.01
C GLY A 164 7.85 -6.30 2.56
N THR A 165 8.10 -6.36 1.26
CA THR A 165 9.46 -6.30 0.68
C THR A 165 10.18 -5.04 1.13
N GLY A 166 9.47 -3.91 1.13
CA GLY A 166 9.90 -2.62 1.68
C GLY A 166 9.03 -2.17 2.85
N ILE A 167 9.19 -0.88 3.22
CA ILE A 167 8.40 -0.18 4.23
C ILE A 167 7.73 1.02 3.58
N GLY A 168 6.42 1.14 3.75
CA GLY A 168 5.69 2.35 3.40
C GLY A 168 4.83 2.84 4.56
N SER A 169 4.46 4.11 4.55
CA SER A 169 3.45 4.60 5.49
C SER A 169 2.67 5.78 4.92
N GLY A 170 1.43 5.94 5.42
CA GLY A 170 0.52 7.01 5.07
C GLY A 170 -0.12 7.60 6.31
N LEU A 171 -0.33 8.90 6.31
CA LEU A 171 -0.84 9.65 7.46
C LEU A 171 -2.23 10.22 7.16
N ILE A 172 -3.18 9.99 8.05
CA ILE A 172 -4.46 10.68 8.06
C ILE A 172 -4.52 11.54 9.31
N LEU A 173 -4.64 12.86 9.12
CA LEU A 173 -4.74 13.84 10.18
C LEU A 173 -6.01 14.67 9.99
N ASN A 174 -6.80 14.82 11.05
CA ASN A 174 -8.10 15.50 11.00
C ASN A 174 -9.11 14.90 9.99
N GLY A 175 -8.99 13.60 9.71
CA GLY A 175 -9.85 12.89 8.75
C GLY A 175 -9.44 13.01 7.29
N GLU A 176 -8.31 13.67 7.01
CA GLU A 176 -7.78 13.88 5.67
C GLU A 176 -6.37 13.32 5.52
N LEU A 177 -6.04 12.82 4.33
CA LEU A 177 -4.68 12.38 4.02
C LEU A 177 -3.71 13.57 4.10
N TYR A 178 -2.68 13.41 4.92
CA TYR A 178 -1.64 14.42 5.09
C TYR A 178 -0.42 14.09 4.24
N LYS A 179 -0.13 14.92 3.25
CA LYS A 179 0.95 14.72 2.29
C LYS A 179 2.21 15.54 2.58
N GLY A 180 2.09 16.56 3.45
CA GLY A 180 3.17 17.55 3.65
C GLY A 180 3.33 18.50 2.48
N ALA A 181 4.34 19.38 2.57
CA ALA A 181 4.57 20.44 1.60
C ALA A 181 5.08 19.95 0.23
N ALA A 182 5.69 18.78 0.18
CA ALA A 182 6.33 18.21 -1.02
C ALA A 182 5.85 16.78 -1.31
N ASN A 183 4.64 16.44 -0.89
CA ASN A 183 4.04 15.10 -1.02
C ASN A 183 4.86 13.94 -0.41
N GLY A 184 5.81 14.24 0.48
CA GLY A 184 6.70 13.26 1.11
C GLY A 184 6.39 13.00 2.60
N ALA A 185 5.22 13.39 3.12
CA ALA A 185 4.87 13.07 4.48
C ALA A 185 4.60 11.57 4.62
N GLY A 186 5.10 10.98 5.70
CA GLY A 186 4.93 9.55 5.92
C GLY A 186 6.03 8.67 5.33
N GLU A 187 7.06 9.20 4.68
CA GLU A 187 8.17 8.44 4.09
C GLU A 187 9.06 7.79 5.17
N MET A 188 8.47 6.82 5.90
CA MET A 188 9.11 6.13 7.02
C MET A 188 10.37 5.35 6.64
N ALA A 189 10.45 4.87 5.41
CA ALA A 189 11.61 4.17 4.88
C ALA A 189 12.93 4.96 5.08
N TYR A 190 12.86 6.29 5.06
CA TYR A 190 14.01 7.19 5.17
C TYR A 190 14.31 7.67 6.59
N TRP A 191 13.61 7.19 7.60
CA TRP A 191 13.88 7.60 8.99
C TRP A 191 15.25 7.19 9.47
N ILE A 192 15.79 7.99 10.37
CA ILE A 192 17.11 7.78 10.97
C ILE A 192 16.90 7.36 12.42
N ALA A 193 17.26 6.11 12.73
CA ALA A 193 17.08 5.52 14.06
C ALA A 193 18.30 5.74 14.98
N GLY A 194 19.41 6.29 14.47
CA GLY A 194 20.62 6.52 15.26
C GLY A 194 21.77 7.05 14.42
N GLU A 195 22.93 7.28 15.04
CA GLU A 195 24.09 7.88 14.38
C GLU A 195 24.65 7.04 13.22
N GLU A 196 24.66 5.72 13.37
CA GLU A 196 25.14 4.84 12.29
C GLU A 196 24.23 4.93 11.07
N GLN A 197 22.92 4.95 11.26
CA GLN A 197 21.95 5.15 10.21
C GLN A 197 22.09 6.53 9.55
N ALA A 198 22.41 7.57 10.34
CA ALA A 198 22.69 8.91 9.81
C ALA A 198 23.92 8.90 8.88
N ARG A 199 24.99 8.19 9.27
CA ARG A 199 26.19 8.03 8.42
C ARG A 199 25.89 7.26 7.13
N GLN A 200 25.06 6.21 7.22
CA GLN A 200 24.63 5.43 6.05
C GLN A 200 23.72 6.25 5.12
N ALA A 201 22.77 7.00 5.67
CA ALA A 201 21.90 7.87 4.91
C ALA A 201 22.67 8.93 4.11
N ALA A 202 23.69 9.52 4.73
CA ALA A 202 24.56 10.50 4.07
C ALA A 202 25.34 9.91 2.87
N LYS A 203 25.74 8.62 2.95
CA LYS A 203 26.41 7.92 1.85
C LYS A 203 25.46 7.56 0.70
N ARG A 204 24.18 7.29 1.02
CA ARG A 204 23.13 6.93 0.04
C ARG A 204 22.50 8.14 -0.65
N LYS A 205 22.76 9.35 -0.19
CA LYS A 205 22.18 10.58 -0.75
C LYS A 205 22.55 10.71 -2.24
N GLY A 206 21.52 10.76 -3.09
CA GLY A 206 21.69 10.86 -4.54
C GLY A 206 21.91 9.50 -5.24
N THR A 207 21.76 8.39 -4.54
CA THR A 207 21.71 7.04 -5.12
C THR A 207 20.26 6.56 -5.24
N ASP A 208 20.02 5.51 -6.02
CA ASP A 208 18.71 4.83 -6.11
C ASP A 208 18.50 3.80 -4.99
N GLU A 209 19.33 3.82 -3.93
CA GLU A 209 19.19 2.91 -2.81
C GLU A 209 18.03 3.32 -1.90
N PHE A 210 17.32 2.33 -1.41
CA PHE A 210 16.22 2.50 -0.46
C PHE A 210 16.67 3.16 0.85
N GLY A 211 15.69 3.71 1.58
CA GLY A 211 15.92 4.37 2.86
C GLY A 211 16.58 3.46 3.90
N VAL A 212 17.34 4.06 4.80
CA VAL A 212 18.10 3.30 5.81
C VAL A 212 17.20 2.58 6.81
N PHE A 213 16.02 3.12 7.14
CA PHE A 213 15.08 2.47 8.04
C PHE A 213 14.47 1.22 7.40
N GLU A 214 14.18 1.26 6.12
CA GLU A 214 13.70 0.09 5.37
C GLU A 214 14.73 -1.05 5.43
N SER A 215 16.01 -0.74 5.33
CA SER A 215 17.08 -1.75 5.43
C SER A 215 17.24 -2.37 6.82
N LEU A 216 16.54 -1.85 7.85
CA LEU A 216 16.53 -2.38 9.21
C LEU A 216 15.27 -3.19 9.53
N THR A 217 14.13 -2.89 8.88
CA THR A 217 12.83 -3.31 9.40
C THR A 217 11.92 -3.98 8.36
N SER A 218 12.28 -3.99 7.09
CA SER A 218 11.49 -4.63 6.03
C SER A 218 11.63 -6.17 6.01
N GLY A 219 10.75 -6.85 5.27
CA GLY A 219 10.86 -8.28 5.01
C GLY A 219 12.17 -8.67 4.30
N THR A 220 12.68 -7.77 3.43
CA THR A 220 14.00 -7.93 2.81
C THR A 220 15.11 -7.84 3.86
N ALA A 221 15.02 -6.90 4.81
CA ALA A 221 15.96 -6.79 5.92
C ALA A 221 15.97 -8.04 6.80
N ILE A 222 14.79 -8.56 7.16
CA ILE A 222 14.67 -9.83 7.93
C ILE A 222 15.33 -10.98 7.16
N THR A 223 15.06 -11.08 5.85
CA THR A 223 15.64 -12.12 4.99
C THR A 223 17.15 -12.00 4.92
N HIS A 224 17.69 -10.78 4.83
CA HIS A 224 19.12 -10.54 4.85
C HIS A 224 19.74 -10.94 6.19
N SER A 225 19.12 -10.55 7.32
CA SER A 225 19.59 -10.86 8.67
C SER A 225 19.68 -12.36 8.92
N VAL A 226 18.66 -13.14 8.55
CA VAL A 226 18.72 -14.59 8.72
C VAL A 226 19.76 -15.24 7.83
N LYS A 227 19.90 -14.83 6.57
CA LYS A 227 20.94 -15.36 5.67
C LYS A 227 22.34 -15.07 6.20
N SER A 228 22.58 -13.88 6.74
CA SER A 228 23.82 -13.50 7.37
C SER A 228 24.11 -14.34 8.62
N ALA A 229 23.11 -14.52 9.48
CA ALA A 229 23.21 -15.34 10.69
C ALA A 229 23.54 -16.80 10.35
N LEU A 230 22.84 -17.37 9.39
CA LEU A 230 23.11 -18.72 8.91
C LEU A 230 24.54 -18.83 8.32
N ALA A 231 24.99 -17.87 7.53
CA ALA A 231 26.36 -17.86 6.97
C ALA A 231 27.42 -17.74 8.05
N SER A 232 27.12 -17.05 9.17
CA SER A 232 28.00 -16.89 10.34
C SER A 232 28.05 -18.12 11.25
N GLY A 233 27.34 -19.21 10.90
CA GLY A 233 27.44 -20.49 11.62
C GLY A 233 26.27 -20.78 12.57
N ILE A 234 25.23 -19.95 12.64
CA ILE A 234 24.01 -20.31 13.37
C ILE A 234 23.36 -21.50 12.68
N PRO A 235 23.03 -22.57 13.42
CA PRO A 235 22.43 -23.78 12.85
C PRO A 235 21.12 -23.50 12.10
N GLY A 236 20.22 -22.74 12.71
CA GLY A 236 18.91 -22.40 12.16
C GLY A 236 18.04 -23.62 11.90
N THR A 237 18.23 -24.70 12.66
CA THR A 237 17.63 -26.01 12.37
C THR A 237 16.13 -25.96 12.16
N HIS A 238 15.42 -25.18 12.99
CA HIS A 238 13.97 -25.05 12.87
C HIS A 238 13.59 -24.25 11.62
N MET A 239 14.24 -23.11 11.38
CA MET A 239 14.02 -22.27 10.20
C MET A 239 14.31 -23.02 8.89
N VAL A 240 15.39 -23.80 8.87
CA VAL A 240 15.76 -24.64 7.71
C VAL A 240 14.72 -25.74 7.49
N ARG A 241 14.22 -26.39 8.55
CA ARG A 241 13.13 -27.37 8.46
C ARG A 241 11.86 -26.75 7.85
N LEU A 242 11.49 -25.53 8.26
CA LEU A 242 10.35 -24.80 7.69
C LEU A 242 10.54 -24.43 6.21
N ALA A 243 11.80 -24.40 5.75
CA ALA A 243 12.17 -24.17 4.35
C ALA A 243 12.44 -25.50 3.59
N ASP A 244 11.78 -26.60 3.98
CA ASP A 244 11.90 -27.93 3.37
C ASP A 244 13.34 -28.45 3.32
N GLY A 245 14.15 -28.10 4.32
CA GLY A 245 15.56 -28.48 4.41
C GLY A 245 16.50 -27.64 3.54
N GLN A 246 15.98 -26.64 2.82
CA GLN A 246 16.75 -25.81 1.89
C GLN A 246 17.20 -24.52 2.58
N ARG A 247 18.43 -24.51 3.05
CA ARG A 247 19.02 -23.39 3.82
C ARG A 247 19.01 -22.08 3.06
N GLU A 248 19.24 -22.10 1.77
CA GLU A 248 19.22 -20.95 0.87
C GLU A 248 17.81 -20.35 0.67
N HIS A 249 16.76 -21.12 0.90
CA HIS A 249 15.37 -20.67 0.79
C HIS A 249 14.82 -20.08 2.09
N VAL A 250 15.60 -20.11 3.18
CA VAL A 250 15.19 -19.46 4.43
C VAL A 250 15.05 -17.96 4.22
N GLY A 251 13.87 -17.42 4.58
CA GLY A 251 13.55 -15.99 4.47
C GLY A 251 12.62 -15.54 5.59
N ALA A 252 12.13 -14.32 5.51
CA ALA A 252 11.37 -13.65 6.57
C ALA A 252 10.23 -14.51 7.15
N ARG A 253 9.41 -15.14 6.30
CA ARG A 253 8.29 -15.99 6.76
C ARG A 253 8.74 -17.13 7.67
N HIS A 254 9.87 -17.77 7.36
CA HIS A 254 10.37 -18.91 8.13
C HIS A 254 10.90 -18.47 9.49
N VAL A 255 11.57 -17.32 9.54
CA VAL A 255 12.06 -16.72 10.80
C VAL A 255 10.90 -16.33 11.69
N LEU A 256 9.90 -15.65 11.15
CA LEU A 256 8.71 -15.22 11.89
C LEU A 256 7.91 -16.40 12.43
N GLN A 257 7.75 -17.44 11.62
CA GLN A 257 7.09 -18.67 12.04
C GLN A 257 7.87 -19.40 13.13
N ALA A 258 9.18 -19.59 12.95
CA ALA A 258 10.04 -20.23 13.96
C ALA A 258 10.01 -19.46 15.28
N ALA A 259 10.10 -18.12 15.23
CA ALA A 259 10.05 -17.30 16.43
C ALA A 259 8.71 -17.42 17.16
N ALA A 260 7.58 -17.45 16.42
CA ALA A 260 6.26 -17.68 16.99
C ALA A 260 6.11 -19.07 17.64
N GLU A 261 6.86 -20.06 17.13
CA GLU A 261 6.92 -21.42 17.68
C GLU A 261 7.96 -21.55 18.84
N GLY A 262 8.58 -20.43 19.26
CA GLY A 262 9.48 -20.36 20.41
C GLY A 262 10.96 -20.63 20.10
N ASP A 263 11.37 -20.60 18.83
CA ASP A 263 12.79 -20.76 18.44
C ASP A 263 13.59 -19.54 18.85
N VAL A 264 14.55 -19.73 19.79
CA VAL A 264 15.36 -18.67 20.38
C VAL A 264 16.32 -18.03 19.35
N GLU A 265 16.84 -18.82 18.40
CA GLU A 265 17.71 -18.30 17.33
C GLU A 265 16.91 -17.34 16.43
N ALA A 266 15.70 -17.71 16.04
CA ALA A 266 14.81 -16.88 15.25
C ALA A 266 14.39 -15.62 16.00
N GLN A 267 14.05 -15.72 17.29
CA GLN A 267 13.73 -14.57 18.13
C GLN A 267 14.92 -13.60 18.25
N THR A 268 16.14 -14.12 18.43
CA THR A 268 17.36 -13.32 18.49
C THR A 268 17.63 -12.57 17.18
N ILE A 269 17.37 -13.20 16.03
CA ILE A 269 17.51 -12.57 14.71
C ILE A 269 16.49 -11.44 14.52
N LEU A 270 15.26 -11.61 15.02
CA LEU A 270 14.19 -10.63 14.89
C LEU A 270 14.30 -9.46 15.89
N GLU A 271 14.99 -9.63 17.00
CA GLU A 271 15.05 -8.62 18.08
C GLU A 271 15.41 -7.20 17.59
N PRO A 272 16.47 -6.97 16.77
CA PRO A 272 16.76 -5.63 16.28
C PRO A 272 15.66 -5.06 15.38
N VAL A 273 15.02 -5.89 14.56
CA VAL A 273 13.93 -5.49 13.65
C VAL A 273 12.73 -5.00 14.44
N LEU A 274 12.31 -5.79 15.43
CA LEU A 274 11.17 -5.51 16.31
C LEU A 274 11.43 -4.26 17.16
N ALA A 275 12.63 -4.13 17.72
CA ALA A 275 13.02 -2.97 18.50
C ALA A 275 13.00 -1.67 17.68
N HIS A 276 13.57 -1.67 16.47
CA HIS A 276 13.56 -0.48 15.62
C HIS A 276 12.13 -0.09 15.22
N MET A 277 11.29 -1.07 14.84
CA MET A 277 9.90 -0.78 14.49
C MET A 277 9.12 -0.23 15.69
N ALA A 278 9.24 -0.85 16.86
CA ALA A 278 8.56 -0.38 18.07
C ALA A 278 9.02 1.02 18.48
N MET A 279 10.34 1.34 18.40
CA MET A 279 10.86 2.70 18.63
C MET A 279 10.25 3.71 17.67
N ALA A 280 10.19 3.37 16.40
CA ALA A 280 9.61 4.25 15.39
C ALA A 280 8.11 4.54 15.68
N LEU A 281 7.32 3.50 15.98
CA LEU A 281 5.91 3.68 16.30
C LEU A 281 5.71 4.47 17.61
N THR A 282 6.54 4.24 18.62
CA THR A 282 6.51 5.02 19.88
C THR A 282 6.80 6.50 19.62
N ASN A 283 7.75 6.81 18.75
CA ASN A 283 8.06 8.20 18.37
C ASN A 283 6.89 8.85 17.61
N VAL A 284 6.21 8.10 16.73
CA VAL A 284 4.99 8.57 16.05
C VAL A 284 3.87 8.84 17.05
N ILE A 285 3.65 7.94 17.99
CA ILE A 285 2.65 8.12 19.05
C ILE A 285 2.93 9.39 19.84
N SER A 286 4.19 9.61 20.22
CA SER A 286 4.59 10.79 20.97
C SER A 286 4.49 12.11 20.17
N LEU A 287 4.69 12.06 18.85
CA LEU A 287 4.71 13.23 17.98
C LEU A 287 3.32 13.60 17.46
N LEU A 288 2.53 12.61 17.03
CA LEU A 288 1.26 12.81 16.33
C LEU A 288 0.04 12.42 17.15
N ASN A 289 0.23 11.61 18.19
CA ASN A 289 -0.84 11.06 19.02
C ASN A 289 -2.02 10.52 18.18
N PRO A 290 -1.80 9.55 17.29
CA PRO A 290 -2.86 9.00 16.47
C PRO A 290 -3.82 8.13 17.31
N GLU A 291 -5.08 8.06 16.91
CA GLU A 291 -6.08 7.16 17.53
C GLU A 291 -5.70 5.69 17.26
N MET A 292 -5.14 5.44 16.08
CA MET A 292 -4.80 4.09 15.62
C MET A 292 -3.59 4.08 14.69
N ILE A 293 -2.77 3.05 14.84
CA ILE A 293 -1.76 2.64 13.85
C ILE A 293 -2.22 1.31 13.24
N VAL A 294 -2.46 1.31 11.93
CA VAL A 294 -2.81 0.10 11.17
C VAL A 294 -1.54 -0.45 10.54
N VAL A 295 -1.24 -1.72 10.77
CA VAL A 295 -0.03 -2.35 10.23
C VAL A 295 -0.43 -3.46 9.26
N GLY A 296 -0.10 -3.28 7.99
CA GLY A 296 -0.36 -4.23 6.90
C GLY A 296 0.91 -4.72 6.24
N GLY A 297 0.74 -5.40 5.11
CA GLY A 297 1.82 -5.99 4.33
C GLY A 297 2.20 -7.39 4.79
N GLY A 298 2.87 -8.13 3.91
CA GLY A 298 3.06 -9.57 4.07
C GLY A 298 3.82 -10.03 5.32
N VAL A 299 4.61 -9.16 5.96
CA VAL A 299 5.29 -9.47 7.24
C VAL A 299 4.28 -9.41 8.39
N ALA A 300 3.48 -8.35 8.46
CA ALA A 300 2.53 -8.16 9.55
C ALA A 300 1.31 -9.09 9.42
N GLU A 301 0.81 -9.27 8.21
CA GLU A 301 -0.34 -10.16 7.94
C GLU A 301 0.03 -11.64 8.12
N GLY A 302 1.28 -11.99 7.83
CA GLY A 302 1.79 -13.35 7.95
C GLY A 302 2.15 -13.78 9.37
N SER A 303 2.15 -12.88 10.38
CA SER A 303 2.64 -13.22 11.71
C SER A 303 2.01 -12.38 12.82
N ALA A 304 1.10 -12.99 13.59
CA ALA A 304 0.58 -12.36 14.81
C ALA A 304 1.72 -12.05 15.80
N TYR A 305 2.71 -12.92 15.90
CA TYR A 305 3.90 -12.73 16.74
C TYR A 305 4.57 -11.36 16.49
N TYR A 306 4.72 -10.96 15.23
CA TYR A 306 5.34 -9.69 14.87
C TYR A 306 4.62 -8.49 15.49
N LEU A 307 3.29 -8.45 15.38
CA LEU A 307 2.49 -7.37 15.94
C LEU A 307 2.43 -7.40 17.47
N ASP A 308 2.33 -8.58 18.05
CA ASP A 308 2.24 -8.72 19.51
C ASP A 308 3.54 -8.29 20.20
N GLU A 309 4.69 -8.64 19.63
CA GLU A 309 5.99 -8.20 20.12
C GLU A 309 6.18 -6.68 20.01
N ILE A 310 5.71 -6.07 18.93
CA ILE A 310 5.73 -4.60 18.77
C ILE A 310 4.83 -3.94 19.81
N ARG A 311 3.59 -4.42 19.98
CA ARG A 311 2.64 -3.89 20.98
C ARG A 311 3.20 -3.93 22.39
N GLN A 312 3.81 -5.06 22.77
CA GLN A 312 4.42 -5.21 24.10
C GLN A 312 5.53 -4.18 24.32
N ARG A 313 6.44 -3.98 23.35
CA ARG A 313 7.51 -2.99 23.45
C ARG A 313 6.98 -1.56 23.52
N VAL A 314 6.03 -1.21 22.67
CA VAL A 314 5.41 0.13 22.70
C VAL A 314 4.75 0.40 24.04
N ALA A 315 4.03 -0.57 24.60
CA ALA A 315 3.40 -0.44 25.92
C ALA A 315 4.40 -0.28 27.07
N LEU A 316 5.63 -0.75 26.92
CA LEU A 316 6.71 -0.51 27.90
C LEU A 316 7.32 0.88 27.79
N TRP A 317 7.20 1.56 26.64
CA TRP A 317 7.94 2.79 26.35
C TRP A 317 7.07 4.06 26.39
N THR A 318 5.75 3.93 26.36
CA THR A 318 4.84 5.09 26.41
C THR A 318 3.50 4.73 27.04
N ASP A 319 2.97 5.67 27.83
CA ASP A 319 1.60 5.62 28.38
C ASP A 319 0.58 6.37 27.50
N ILE A 320 1.04 6.97 26.39
CA ILE A 320 0.13 7.66 25.46
C ILE A 320 -0.75 6.62 24.76
N PRO A 321 -2.07 6.70 24.88
CA PRO A 321 -2.96 5.69 24.33
C PRO A 321 -2.94 5.72 22.80
N CYS A 322 -2.67 4.58 22.18
CA CYS A 322 -2.78 4.36 20.74
C CYS A 322 -3.09 2.89 20.49
N THR A 323 -4.06 2.61 19.63
CA THR A 323 -4.39 1.23 19.25
C THR A 323 -3.54 0.80 18.06
N ILE A 324 -2.81 -0.30 18.16
CA ILE A 324 -2.04 -0.87 17.04
C ILE A 324 -2.75 -2.14 16.58
N VAL A 325 -3.19 -2.18 15.32
CA VAL A 325 -3.99 -3.28 14.76
C VAL A 325 -3.46 -3.76 13.41
N PRO A 326 -3.73 -5.02 13.03
CA PRO A 326 -3.47 -5.45 11.66
C PRO A 326 -4.42 -4.75 10.69
N ALA A 327 -3.99 -4.63 9.42
CA ALA A 327 -4.84 -4.14 8.33
C ALA A 327 -6.07 -5.04 8.16
N GLY A 328 -7.23 -4.42 7.96
CA GLY A 328 -8.51 -5.12 7.78
C GLY A 328 -8.80 -5.51 6.34
N LEU A 329 -8.20 -4.80 5.38
CA LEU A 329 -8.46 -4.99 3.95
C LEU A 329 -7.34 -5.78 3.24
N GLY A 330 -6.22 -6.01 3.91
CA GLY A 330 -5.08 -6.72 3.32
C GLY A 330 -4.66 -6.13 1.97
N ASN A 331 -4.45 -7.01 0.99
CA ASN A 331 -4.02 -6.61 -0.37
C ASN A 331 -5.06 -5.79 -1.16
N GLU A 332 -6.27 -5.57 -0.65
CA GLU A 332 -7.29 -4.75 -1.33
C GLU A 332 -7.25 -3.28 -0.87
N ALA A 333 -6.52 -2.98 0.20
CA ALA A 333 -6.52 -1.66 0.83
C ALA A 333 -6.21 -0.52 -0.15
N GLY A 334 -5.20 -0.68 -1.01
CA GLY A 334 -4.80 0.30 -2.01
C GLY A 334 -5.91 0.61 -3.02
N ALA A 335 -6.49 -0.43 -3.64
CA ALA A 335 -7.55 -0.25 -4.62
C ALA A 335 -8.86 0.29 -3.99
N ILE A 336 -9.20 -0.16 -2.78
CA ILE A 336 -10.36 0.36 -2.04
C ILE A 336 -10.11 1.82 -1.62
N GLY A 337 -8.90 2.18 -1.24
CA GLY A 337 -8.54 3.57 -0.97
C GLY A 337 -8.60 4.45 -2.20
N ALA A 338 -8.18 3.93 -3.34
CA ALA A 338 -8.33 4.61 -4.62
C ALA A 338 -9.82 4.88 -4.95
N LEU A 339 -10.72 3.93 -4.67
CA LEU A 339 -12.18 4.17 -4.72
C LEU A 339 -12.60 5.27 -3.74
N ALA A 340 -12.08 5.25 -2.52
CA ALA A 340 -12.41 6.23 -1.49
C ALA A 340 -12.05 7.66 -1.89
N THR A 341 -11.01 7.87 -2.69
CA THR A 341 -10.64 9.20 -3.20
C THR A 341 -11.71 9.80 -4.13
N ILE A 342 -12.50 8.96 -4.77
CA ILE A 342 -13.56 9.38 -5.70
C ILE A 342 -14.93 9.43 -5.00
N LEU A 343 -15.24 8.41 -4.20
CA LEU A 343 -16.57 8.18 -3.62
C LEU A 343 -16.67 8.61 -2.15
N GLY A 344 -15.54 8.70 -1.46
CA GLY A 344 -15.50 9.01 -0.03
C GLY A 344 -15.99 10.43 0.26
N SER A 345 -16.84 10.56 1.27
CA SER A 345 -17.10 11.84 1.94
C SER A 345 -16.04 12.03 3.02
N LYS A 346 -15.59 13.29 3.21
CA LYS A 346 -14.68 13.61 4.33
C LYS A 346 -15.27 13.10 5.66
N VAL A 347 -14.46 12.45 6.46
CA VAL A 347 -14.84 12.11 7.84
C VAL A 347 -14.96 13.41 8.63
N ARG A 348 -16.18 13.78 9.00
CA ARG A 348 -16.48 15.02 9.74
C ARG A 348 -16.19 14.87 11.22
#